data_6d55e1dda62a50e6586b64ae49658fa6
#
_entry.id   6d55e1dda62a50e6586b64ae49658fa6
#
_cell.length_a   1.000
_cell.length_b   1.000
_cell.length_c   1.000
_cell.angle_alpha   90.00
_cell.angle_beta   90.00
_cell.angle_gamma   90.00
#
_symmetry.space_group_name_H-M   'P 1'
#
loop_
_entity.id
_entity.type
_entity.pdbx_description
1 polymer ?
#
loop_
_entity_poly.entity_id
_entity_poly.type
_entity_poly.pdbx_seq_one_letter_code
_entity_poly.pdbx_strand_id
1 'polypeptide(L)'
;KNIITLNSSGRKTKIKSDSLKYINKLIKEFKIKIPNQLPAMSSMLVGYFSYDVIRYIEKIPSKCKDDLKIPDVRLARPKNLVIYDNVKKKIFYIENVYADTKISNYKEEYDAINKRFDLYEDFEEIKLPEQFTFKPNKNLIKSNTSKEKFKLLVKKAKTYIEKGDIFQVVLSQRFERKINKTPIEIYNHLRKSNPSPFMFYFNYKDFNILGSSPEILVRLRGGEVTIRPIAGTRPRGKNSKEDKKYELDLLKDKKELA
;
A
#
# COMPACT_ATOMS: atom_id res chain seq x y z
N LYS A 1 25.09 -0.50 -8.22
CA LYS A 1 24.11 0.25 -9.06
C LYS A 1 22.99 -0.69 -9.43
N ASN A 2 21.77 -0.28 -9.16
CA ASN A 2 20.58 -1.09 -9.39
C ASN A 2 20.09 -0.98 -10.84
N ILE A 3 19.33 -1.97 -11.29
CA ILE A 3 18.68 -1.94 -12.60
C ILE A 3 17.29 -1.36 -12.41
N ILE A 4 17.03 -0.27 -13.12
CA ILE A 4 15.73 0.40 -13.17
C ILE A 4 15.12 0.07 -14.53
N THR A 5 13.90 -0.43 -14.55
CA THR A 5 13.15 -0.66 -15.77
C THR A 5 12.04 0.38 -15.88
N LEU A 6 12.11 1.19 -16.92
CA LEU A 6 11.03 2.10 -17.29
C LEU A 6 10.14 1.42 -18.32
N ASN A 7 8.84 1.56 -18.15
CA ASN A 7 7.85 1.13 -19.14
C ASN A 7 6.95 2.32 -19.49
N SER A 8 7.08 2.84 -20.69
CA SER A 8 6.23 3.91 -21.21
C SER A 8 5.61 3.44 -22.52
N SER A 9 4.28 3.45 -22.60
CA SER A 9 3.51 3.06 -23.79
C SER A 9 3.94 1.70 -24.38
N GLY A 10 4.23 0.72 -23.51
CA GLY A 10 4.67 -0.62 -23.90
C GLY A 10 6.18 -0.76 -24.20
N ARG A 11 6.91 0.33 -24.35
CA ARG A 11 8.37 0.30 -24.55
C ARG A 11 9.10 0.20 -23.21
N LYS A 12 9.93 -0.83 -23.07
CA LYS A 12 10.76 -1.07 -21.87
C LYS A 12 12.18 -0.59 -22.09
N THR A 13 12.68 0.26 -21.20
CA THR A 13 14.08 0.74 -21.21
C THR A 13 14.73 0.39 -19.87
N LYS A 14 15.93 -0.20 -19.93
CA LYS A 14 16.71 -0.52 -18.72
C LYS A 14 17.80 0.53 -18.50
N ILE A 15 17.87 1.06 -17.28
CA ILE A 15 18.85 2.07 -16.87
C ILE A 15 19.61 1.50 -15.65
N LYS A 16 20.94 1.62 -15.66
CA LYS A 16 21.78 1.29 -14.51
C LYS A 16 22.11 2.57 -13.74
N SER A 17 21.46 2.76 -12.59
CA SER A 17 21.58 3.99 -11.80
C SER A 17 21.48 3.72 -10.30
N ASP A 18 21.73 4.76 -9.51
CA ASP A 18 21.35 4.80 -8.10
C ASP A 18 19.84 4.97 -8.00
N SER A 19 19.16 4.01 -7.36
CA SER A 19 17.69 3.97 -7.32
C SER A 19 17.09 5.15 -6.59
N LEU A 20 17.65 5.57 -5.46
CA LEU A 20 17.11 6.69 -4.68
C LEU A 20 17.28 8.02 -5.41
N LYS A 21 18.45 8.26 -6.01
CA LYS A 21 18.68 9.46 -6.85
C LYS A 21 17.71 9.49 -8.02
N TYR A 22 17.46 8.34 -8.64
CA TYR A 22 16.54 8.25 -9.77
C TYR A 22 15.09 8.50 -9.34
N ILE A 23 14.64 7.95 -8.21
CA ILE A 23 13.30 8.21 -7.66
C ILE A 23 13.13 9.70 -7.35
N ASN A 24 14.12 10.33 -6.71
CA ASN A 24 14.11 11.77 -6.43
C ASN A 24 14.03 12.61 -7.71
N LYS A 25 14.73 12.20 -8.78
CA LYS A 25 14.61 12.83 -10.08
C LYS A 25 13.18 12.73 -10.62
N LEU A 26 12.60 11.52 -10.62
CA LEU A 26 11.21 11.30 -11.06
C LEU A 26 10.20 12.16 -10.30
N ILE A 27 10.33 12.24 -8.97
CA ILE A 27 9.43 13.05 -8.14
C ILE A 27 9.50 14.53 -8.54
N LYS A 28 10.71 15.05 -8.80
CA LYS A 28 10.90 16.44 -9.24
C LYS A 28 10.31 16.69 -10.63
N GLU A 29 10.51 15.77 -11.57
CA GLU A 29 10.00 15.87 -12.94
C GLU A 29 8.46 15.76 -13.01
N PHE A 30 7.86 15.02 -12.06
CA PHE A 30 6.41 14.79 -12.03
C PHE A 30 5.65 15.77 -11.12
N LYS A 31 6.35 16.74 -10.54
CA LYS A 31 5.71 17.76 -9.71
C LYS A 31 4.90 18.70 -10.59
N ILE A 32 3.58 18.64 -10.45
CA ILE A 32 2.64 19.56 -11.10
C ILE A 32 1.83 20.31 -10.04
N LYS A 33 1.35 21.51 -10.39
CA LYS A 33 0.41 22.25 -9.57
C LYS A 33 -0.99 21.71 -9.85
N ILE A 34 -1.58 21.03 -8.89
CA ILE A 34 -2.97 20.55 -8.99
C ILE A 34 -3.92 21.71 -8.72
N PRO A 35 -4.91 21.97 -9.57
CA PRO A 35 -5.95 22.98 -9.32
C PRO A 35 -6.67 22.72 -7.99
N ASN A 36 -7.01 23.78 -7.24
CA ASN A 36 -7.64 23.67 -5.92
C ASN A 36 -9.01 22.95 -5.94
N GLN A 37 -9.68 22.95 -7.07
CA GLN A 37 -10.97 22.29 -7.28
C GLN A 37 -10.85 20.77 -7.34
N LEU A 38 -9.67 20.24 -7.67
CA LEU A 38 -9.42 18.83 -7.82
C LEU A 38 -8.85 18.21 -6.53
N PRO A 39 -9.12 16.92 -6.28
CA PRO A 39 -8.47 16.19 -5.20
C PRO A 39 -6.93 16.20 -5.33
N ALA A 40 -6.22 16.25 -4.20
CA ALA A 40 -4.75 16.23 -4.19
C ALA A 40 -4.14 14.98 -4.86
N MET A 41 -4.91 13.91 -5.02
CA MET A 41 -4.51 12.65 -5.68
C MET A 41 -4.70 12.67 -7.20
N SER A 42 -5.10 13.77 -7.80
CA SER A 42 -5.38 13.86 -9.24
C SER A 42 -4.15 13.63 -10.12
N SER A 43 -2.96 13.86 -9.59
CA SER A 43 -1.70 13.42 -10.21
C SER A 43 -0.79 12.84 -9.14
N MET A 44 -0.33 11.61 -9.34
CA MET A 44 0.46 10.90 -8.33
C MET A 44 1.39 9.85 -8.95
N LEU A 45 2.40 9.47 -8.20
CA LEU A 45 3.09 8.20 -8.33
C LEU A 45 2.51 7.24 -7.29
N VAL A 46 2.02 6.10 -7.72
CA VAL A 46 1.39 5.09 -6.87
C VAL A 46 2.05 3.74 -7.04
N GLY A 47 2.20 3.00 -5.96
CA GLY A 47 2.80 1.68 -5.97
C GLY A 47 3.29 1.27 -4.60
N TYR A 48 4.37 0.48 -4.59
CA TYR A 48 4.94 -0.01 -3.33
C TYR A 48 6.46 0.09 -3.29
N PHE A 49 6.96 0.15 -2.07
CA PHE A 49 8.34 -0.06 -1.70
C PHE A 49 8.39 -1.29 -0.81
N SER A 50 9.23 -2.28 -1.15
CA SER A 50 9.45 -3.45 -0.30
C SER A 50 10.24 -3.09 0.95
N TYR A 51 10.24 -3.95 1.96
CA TYR A 51 11.10 -3.80 3.13
C TYR A 51 12.59 -3.73 2.74
N ASP A 52 13.00 -4.45 1.71
CA ASP A 52 14.39 -4.55 1.25
C ASP A 52 14.94 -3.24 0.65
N VAL A 53 14.10 -2.23 0.40
CA VAL A 53 14.53 -0.87 0.02
C VAL A 53 15.45 -0.26 1.09
N ILE A 54 15.35 -0.68 2.36
CA ILE A 54 16.28 -0.26 3.40
C ILE A 54 17.75 -0.53 3.03
N ARG A 55 18.02 -1.55 2.20
CA ARG A 55 19.37 -1.88 1.71
C ARG A 55 19.96 -0.87 0.73
N TYR A 56 19.12 0.04 0.22
CA TYR A 56 19.60 1.18 -0.58
C TYR A 56 20.13 2.32 0.29
N ILE A 57 19.78 2.30 1.57
CA ILE A 57 20.14 3.33 2.56
C ILE A 57 21.16 2.77 3.54
N GLU A 58 20.92 1.57 4.10
CA GLU A 58 21.70 0.97 5.15
C GLU A 58 22.52 -0.24 4.66
N LYS A 59 23.71 -0.43 5.23
CA LYS A 59 24.57 -1.59 4.98
C LYS A 59 24.17 -2.75 5.89
N ILE A 60 23.13 -3.47 5.52
CA ILE A 60 22.68 -4.65 6.26
C ILE A 60 22.89 -5.94 5.46
N PRO A 61 23.14 -7.10 6.13
CA PRO A 61 23.39 -8.36 5.44
C PRO A 61 22.19 -8.84 4.63
N SER A 62 22.43 -9.33 3.40
CA SER A 62 21.42 -9.95 2.53
C SER A 62 21.50 -11.47 2.64
N LYS A 63 20.93 -12.04 3.70
CA LYS A 63 20.97 -13.49 3.98
C LYS A 63 19.69 -14.23 3.57
N CYS A 64 18.60 -13.51 3.30
CA CYS A 64 17.34 -14.13 2.92
C CYS A 64 17.33 -14.51 1.44
N LYS A 65 16.73 -15.66 1.13
CA LYS A 65 16.55 -16.10 -0.25
C LYS A 65 15.41 -15.30 -0.88
N ASP A 66 15.70 -14.69 -2.03
CA ASP A 66 14.69 -14.09 -2.88
C ASP A 66 14.11 -15.17 -3.82
N ASP A 67 13.00 -15.76 -3.44
CA ASP A 67 12.29 -16.81 -4.18
C ASP A 67 11.02 -16.29 -4.90
N LEU A 68 10.56 -15.09 -4.56
CA LEU A 68 9.40 -14.47 -5.20
C LEU A 68 9.76 -13.71 -6.48
N LYS A 69 11.00 -13.21 -6.59
CA LYS A 69 11.52 -12.47 -7.76
C LYS A 69 10.69 -11.25 -8.13
N ILE A 70 10.04 -10.62 -7.16
CA ILE A 70 9.31 -9.38 -7.37
C ILE A 70 10.25 -8.16 -7.18
N PRO A 71 10.04 -7.05 -7.89
CA PRO A 71 10.86 -5.85 -7.74
C PRO A 71 10.78 -5.28 -6.32
N ASP A 72 11.88 -4.70 -5.83
CA ASP A 72 11.87 -3.96 -4.54
C ASP A 72 10.99 -2.72 -4.57
N VAL A 73 10.89 -2.09 -5.73
CA VAL A 73 10.05 -0.90 -5.95
C VAL A 73 9.31 -1.05 -7.27
N ARG A 74 8.01 -0.81 -7.24
CA ARG A 74 7.21 -0.69 -8.46
C ARG A 74 6.26 0.48 -8.31
N LEU A 75 6.46 1.49 -9.15
CA LEU A 75 5.67 2.71 -9.19
C LEU A 75 5.02 2.84 -10.56
N ALA A 76 3.82 3.37 -10.57
CA ALA A 76 3.08 3.75 -11.76
C ALA A 76 2.67 5.21 -11.67
N ARG A 77 2.59 5.88 -12.83
CA ARG A 77 1.99 7.19 -12.99
C ARG A 77 0.69 7.00 -13.78
N PRO A 78 -0.47 6.99 -13.09
CA PRO A 78 -1.74 6.75 -13.76
C PRO A 78 -2.08 7.86 -14.74
N LYS A 79 -2.44 7.49 -15.98
CA LYS A 79 -3.00 8.42 -16.97
C LYS A 79 -4.43 8.76 -16.60
N ASN A 80 -5.24 7.74 -16.32
CA ASN A 80 -6.66 7.87 -16.01
C ASN A 80 -6.90 7.52 -14.55
N LEU A 81 -7.72 8.33 -13.88
CA LEU A 81 -8.10 8.15 -12.48
C LEU A 81 -9.60 8.37 -12.32
N VAL A 82 -10.22 7.54 -11.49
CA VAL A 82 -11.57 7.77 -10.97
C VAL A 82 -11.43 7.93 -9.45
N ILE A 83 -11.83 9.08 -8.93
CA ILE A 83 -11.74 9.40 -7.51
C ILE A 83 -13.14 9.63 -6.97
N TYR A 84 -13.57 8.82 -6.00
CA TYR A 84 -14.79 9.04 -5.27
C TYR A 84 -14.51 9.73 -3.93
N ASP A 85 -15.01 10.95 -3.78
CA ASP A 85 -14.93 11.70 -2.53
C ASP A 85 -16.12 11.35 -1.63
N ASN A 86 -15.86 10.56 -0.61
CA ASN A 86 -16.90 10.12 0.34
C ASN A 86 -17.52 11.25 1.15
N VAL A 87 -16.80 12.34 1.38
CA VAL A 87 -17.27 13.49 2.15
C VAL A 87 -18.18 14.36 1.29
N LYS A 88 -17.71 14.72 0.11
CA LYS A 88 -18.45 15.58 -0.84
C LYS A 88 -19.48 14.81 -1.65
N LYS A 89 -19.47 13.46 -1.61
CA LYS A 89 -20.32 12.59 -2.45
C LYS A 89 -20.20 12.90 -3.95
N LYS A 90 -18.94 13.13 -4.40
CA LYS A 90 -18.62 13.46 -5.79
C LYS A 90 -17.69 12.42 -6.39
N ILE A 91 -17.85 12.16 -7.68
CA ILE A 91 -16.91 11.39 -8.48
C ILE A 91 -16.15 12.36 -9.36
N PHE A 92 -14.83 12.17 -9.43
CA PHE A 92 -13.94 12.91 -10.32
C PHE A 92 -13.37 11.94 -11.32
N TYR A 93 -13.58 12.21 -12.60
CA TYR A 93 -12.90 11.56 -13.71
C TYR A 93 -11.73 12.45 -14.13
N ILE A 94 -10.52 11.90 -14.12
CA ILE A 94 -9.31 12.66 -14.38
C ILE A 94 -8.49 11.94 -15.41
N GLU A 95 -8.13 12.65 -16.48
CA GLU A 95 -7.12 12.20 -17.43
C GLU A 95 -5.91 13.12 -17.37
N ASN A 96 -4.75 12.55 -17.05
CA ASN A 96 -3.48 13.27 -17.01
C ASN A 96 -2.81 13.22 -18.38
N VAL A 97 -2.52 14.40 -18.90
CA VAL A 97 -1.72 14.56 -20.12
C VAL A 97 -0.31 14.94 -19.70
N TYR A 98 0.66 14.11 -20.05
CA TYR A 98 2.04 14.29 -19.63
C TYR A 98 2.89 14.89 -20.76
N ALA A 99 3.91 15.67 -20.40
CA ALA A 99 4.77 16.38 -21.36
C ALA A 99 5.53 15.46 -22.32
N ASP A 100 5.73 14.20 -21.97
CA ASP A 100 6.32 13.17 -22.83
C ASP A 100 5.33 12.59 -23.86
N THR A 101 4.04 12.94 -23.74
CA THR A 101 3.02 12.59 -24.72
C THR A 101 3.11 13.55 -25.90
N LYS A 102 3.46 13.03 -27.08
CA LYS A 102 3.44 13.83 -28.31
C LYS A 102 1.98 14.15 -28.66
N ILE A 103 1.58 15.38 -28.41
CA ILE A 103 0.27 15.90 -28.78
C ILE A 103 0.47 16.80 -29.98
N SER A 104 -0.04 16.38 -31.14
CA SER A 104 0.02 17.16 -32.38
C SER A 104 -1.03 18.29 -32.36
N ASN A 105 -2.16 18.06 -31.72
CA ASN A 105 -3.25 19.03 -31.65
C ASN A 105 -3.95 18.91 -30.26
N TYR A 106 -3.79 19.93 -29.43
CA TYR A 106 -4.37 19.96 -28.09
C TYR A 106 -5.91 20.00 -28.10
N LYS A 107 -6.52 20.63 -29.10
CA LYS A 107 -7.97 20.70 -29.21
C LYS A 107 -8.56 19.32 -29.51
N GLU A 108 -8.01 18.59 -30.46
CA GLU A 108 -8.44 17.23 -30.80
C GLU A 108 -8.28 16.27 -29.61
N GLU A 109 -7.17 16.37 -28.87
CA GLU A 109 -6.97 15.55 -27.68
C GLU A 109 -7.97 15.90 -26.56
N TYR A 110 -8.27 17.19 -26.36
CA TYR A 110 -9.28 17.65 -25.42
C TYR A 110 -10.68 17.11 -25.78
N ASP A 111 -11.08 17.21 -27.07
CA ASP A 111 -12.35 16.70 -27.55
C ASP A 111 -12.44 15.17 -27.42
N ALA A 112 -11.33 14.46 -27.68
CA ALA A 112 -11.25 13.01 -27.49
C ALA A 112 -11.34 12.61 -26.03
N ILE A 113 -10.79 13.40 -25.09
CA ILE A 113 -10.91 13.19 -23.65
C ILE A 113 -12.37 13.38 -23.21
N ASN A 114 -13.05 14.44 -23.65
CA ASN A 114 -14.44 14.68 -23.31
C ASN A 114 -15.35 13.54 -23.79
N LYS A 115 -15.19 13.08 -25.02
CA LYS A 115 -15.91 11.91 -25.54
C LYS A 115 -15.68 10.64 -24.70
N ARG A 116 -14.47 10.45 -24.13
CA ARG A 116 -14.20 9.35 -23.22
C ARG A 116 -14.92 9.51 -21.88
N PHE A 117 -15.07 10.75 -21.40
CA PHE A 117 -15.82 11.01 -20.17
C PHE A 117 -17.29 10.71 -20.30
N ASP A 118 -17.91 11.01 -21.45
CA ASP A 118 -19.31 10.68 -21.74
C ASP A 118 -19.57 9.17 -21.58
N LEU A 119 -18.61 8.31 -21.95
CA LEU A 119 -18.71 6.86 -21.77
C LEU A 119 -18.72 6.41 -20.28
N TYR A 120 -18.27 7.26 -19.35
CA TYR A 120 -18.27 6.94 -17.92
C TYR A 120 -19.58 7.31 -17.22
N GLU A 121 -20.51 7.97 -17.88
CA GLU A 121 -21.84 8.28 -17.35
C GLU A 121 -22.78 7.06 -17.41
N ASP A 122 -22.52 6.11 -18.31
CA ASP A 122 -23.28 4.88 -18.50
C ASP A 122 -22.70 3.71 -17.67
N PHE A 123 -22.66 3.83 -16.36
CA PHE A 123 -22.28 2.70 -15.52
C PHE A 123 -23.48 1.78 -15.26
N GLU A 124 -23.41 0.56 -15.78
CA GLU A 124 -24.24 -0.52 -15.27
C GLU A 124 -23.85 -0.90 -13.84
N GLU A 125 -24.83 -1.22 -13.01
CA GLU A 125 -24.60 -1.70 -11.66
C GLU A 125 -23.85 -3.04 -11.70
N ILE A 126 -22.55 -3.01 -11.39
CA ILE A 126 -21.75 -4.23 -11.31
C ILE A 126 -22.14 -4.97 -10.02
N LYS A 127 -22.83 -6.10 -10.15
CA LYS A 127 -23.07 -7.01 -9.03
C LYS A 127 -21.71 -7.51 -8.51
N LEU A 128 -21.36 -7.12 -7.29
CA LEU A 128 -20.17 -7.66 -6.63
C LEU A 128 -20.33 -9.17 -6.43
N PRO A 129 -19.27 -9.97 -6.64
CA PRO A 129 -19.33 -11.40 -6.42
C PRO A 129 -19.83 -11.73 -5.01
N GLU A 130 -20.64 -12.79 -4.90
CA GLU A 130 -21.14 -13.26 -3.61
C GLU A 130 -20.00 -13.55 -2.64
N GLN A 131 -20.29 -13.36 -1.36
CA GLN A 131 -19.31 -13.67 -0.31
C GLN A 131 -19.07 -15.18 -0.28
N PHE A 132 -17.82 -15.58 -0.32
CA PHE A 132 -17.47 -16.95 -0.05
C PHE A 132 -17.07 -17.11 1.42
N THR A 133 -17.54 -18.19 2.04
CA THR A 133 -17.06 -18.59 3.36
C THR A 133 -15.76 -19.35 3.21
N PHE A 134 -14.72 -18.82 3.81
CA PHE A 134 -13.44 -19.47 3.83
C PHE A 134 -13.37 -20.44 5.02
N LYS A 135 -13.55 -21.75 4.78
CA LYS A 135 -13.26 -22.76 5.81
C LYS A 135 -11.74 -22.96 5.89
N PRO A 136 -11.08 -22.57 6.98
CA PRO A 136 -9.63 -22.72 7.09
C PRO A 136 -9.30 -24.21 7.25
N ASN A 137 -8.70 -24.80 6.20
CA ASN A 137 -8.04 -26.09 6.31
C ASN A 137 -6.55 -25.83 6.59
N LYS A 138 -6.14 -26.00 7.85
CA LYS A 138 -4.78 -25.75 8.33
C LYS A 138 -3.72 -26.58 7.59
N ASN A 139 -4.09 -27.77 7.09
CA ASN A 139 -3.19 -28.67 6.39
C ASN A 139 -2.77 -28.17 4.99
N LEU A 140 -3.47 -27.16 4.45
CA LEU A 140 -3.17 -26.54 3.17
C LEU A 140 -2.26 -25.32 3.27
N ILE A 141 -1.89 -24.89 4.49
CA ILE A 141 -1.06 -23.73 4.73
C ILE A 141 0.38 -24.19 4.95
N LYS A 142 1.28 -23.71 4.09
CA LYS A 142 2.73 -23.89 4.26
C LYS A 142 3.32 -22.66 4.93
N SER A 143 4.30 -22.87 5.79
CA SER A 143 5.07 -21.80 6.41
C SER A 143 6.55 -21.94 6.09
N ASN A 144 7.25 -20.82 5.89
CA ASN A 144 8.70 -20.81 5.71
C ASN A 144 9.47 -21.00 7.03
N THR A 145 8.79 -21.03 8.16
CA THR A 145 9.39 -21.18 9.50
C THR A 145 8.52 -22.12 10.32
N SER A 146 9.10 -23.16 10.94
CA SER A 146 8.36 -24.04 11.83
C SER A 146 7.93 -23.33 13.12
N LYS A 147 6.91 -23.85 13.78
CA LYS A 147 6.41 -23.30 15.04
C LYS A 147 7.50 -23.27 16.12
N GLU A 148 8.30 -24.33 16.24
CA GLU A 148 9.40 -24.46 17.20
C GLU A 148 10.49 -23.43 16.91
N LYS A 149 10.89 -23.30 15.66
CA LYS A 149 11.86 -22.28 15.24
C LYS A 149 11.37 -20.87 15.52
N PHE A 150 10.09 -20.58 15.26
CA PHE A 150 9.53 -19.25 15.55
C PHE A 150 9.55 -18.95 17.05
N LYS A 151 9.20 -19.93 17.91
CA LYS A 151 9.30 -19.78 19.37
C LYS A 151 10.74 -19.50 19.84
N LEU A 152 11.73 -20.15 19.24
CA LEU A 152 13.16 -19.88 19.54
C LEU A 152 13.55 -18.45 19.13
N LEU A 153 13.07 -17.95 17.98
CA LEU A 153 13.31 -16.57 17.57
C LEU A 153 12.71 -15.57 18.57
N VAL A 154 11.49 -15.84 19.08
CA VAL A 154 10.87 -15.01 20.12
C VAL A 154 11.69 -15.01 21.40
N LYS A 155 12.16 -16.17 21.88
CA LYS A 155 13.03 -16.24 23.05
C LYS A 155 14.30 -15.40 22.86
N LYS A 156 14.97 -15.55 21.73
CA LYS A 156 16.16 -14.78 21.40
C LYS A 156 15.90 -13.27 21.34
N ALA A 157 14.77 -12.87 20.74
CA ALA A 157 14.35 -11.46 20.70
C ALA A 157 14.18 -10.88 22.10
N LYS A 158 13.52 -11.63 23.02
CA LYS A 158 13.38 -11.23 24.43
C LYS A 158 14.73 -11.04 25.13
N THR A 159 15.68 -11.93 24.88
CA THR A 159 17.05 -11.78 25.43
C THR A 159 17.75 -10.49 24.97
N TYR A 160 17.55 -10.08 23.71
CA TYR A 160 18.08 -8.79 23.22
C TYR A 160 17.42 -7.59 23.92
N ILE A 161 16.10 -7.66 24.16
CA ILE A 161 15.36 -6.62 24.91
C ILE A 161 15.86 -6.53 26.34
N GLU A 162 16.01 -7.69 27.04
CA GLU A 162 16.49 -7.78 28.43
C GLU A 162 17.92 -7.22 28.59
N LYS A 163 18.76 -7.38 27.56
CA LYS A 163 20.13 -6.81 27.54
C LYS A 163 20.19 -5.33 27.19
N GLY A 164 19.08 -4.74 26.76
CA GLY A 164 19.06 -3.36 26.31
C GLY A 164 19.57 -3.15 24.88
N ASP A 165 19.80 -4.22 24.11
CA ASP A 165 20.29 -4.13 22.74
C ASP A 165 19.23 -3.55 21.78
N ILE A 166 17.95 -3.78 22.08
CA ILE A 166 16.78 -3.29 21.33
C ILE A 166 15.60 -3.02 22.27
N PHE A 167 14.72 -2.10 21.90
CA PHE A 167 13.46 -1.87 22.62
C PHE A 167 12.32 -2.74 22.06
N GLN A 168 12.33 -2.93 20.74
CA GLN A 168 11.27 -3.64 20.01
C GLN A 168 11.86 -4.33 18.79
N VAL A 169 11.26 -5.46 18.41
CA VAL A 169 11.53 -6.13 17.13
C VAL A 169 10.26 -6.80 16.63
N VAL A 170 10.02 -6.71 15.34
CA VAL A 170 8.94 -7.42 14.65
C VAL A 170 9.53 -8.63 13.93
N LEU A 171 9.15 -9.83 14.39
CA LEU A 171 9.52 -11.08 13.75
C LEU A 171 8.55 -11.38 12.62
N SER A 172 9.05 -11.66 11.42
CA SER A 172 8.21 -11.97 10.27
C SER A 172 8.21 -13.45 9.94
N GLN A 173 7.10 -13.89 9.35
CA GLN A 173 6.87 -15.24 8.89
C GLN A 173 5.99 -15.19 7.64
N ARG A 174 6.28 -16.03 6.64
CA ARG A 174 5.47 -16.16 5.44
C ARG A 174 4.64 -17.42 5.47
N PHE A 175 3.35 -17.24 5.22
CA PHE A 175 2.42 -18.33 4.98
C PHE A 175 2.04 -18.38 3.51
N GLU A 176 1.95 -19.56 2.98
CA GLU A 176 1.59 -19.82 1.58
C GLU A 176 0.38 -20.76 1.53
N ARG A 177 -0.53 -20.44 0.63
CA ARG A 177 -1.70 -21.27 0.37
C ARG A 177 -2.10 -21.22 -1.09
N LYS A 178 -2.41 -22.37 -1.66
CA LYS A 178 -3.07 -22.46 -2.96
C LYS A 178 -4.54 -22.08 -2.82
N ILE A 179 -5.02 -21.19 -3.65
CA ILE A 179 -6.39 -20.70 -3.65
C ILE A 179 -6.96 -20.79 -5.07
N ASN A 180 -8.29 -20.98 -5.14
CA ASN A 180 -9.06 -21.04 -6.39
C ASN A 180 -9.99 -19.82 -6.55
N LYS A 181 -9.62 -18.70 -5.94
CA LYS A 181 -10.34 -17.44 -6.01
C LYS A 181 -9.50 -16.38 -6.71
N THR A 182 -10.17 -15.48 -7.39
CA THR A 182 -9.49 -14.33 -8.01
C THR A 182 -8.97 -13.37 -6.96
N PRO A 183 -7.89 -12.63 -7.23
CA PRO A 183 -7.37 -11.64 -6.28
C PRO A 183 -8.38 -10.59 -5.84
N ILE A 184 -9.29 -10.18 -6.72
CA ILE A 184 -10.33 -9.20 -6.38
C ILE A 184 -11.40 -9.78 -5.43
N GLU A 185 -11.75 -11.06 -5.57
CA GLU A 185 -12.65 -11.73 -4.62
C GLU A 185 -12.00 -11.79 -3.22
N ILE A 186 -10.70 -12.09 -3.15
CA ILE A 186 -9.95 -12.10 -1.88
C ILE A 186 -9.92 -10.70 -1.26
N TYR A 187 -9.65 -9.67 -2.07
CA TYR A 187 -9.68 -8.29 -1.60
C TYR A 187 -11.05 -7.89 -1.07
N ASN A 188 -12.12 -8.23 -1.76
CA ASN A 188 -13.49 -7.95 -1.31
C ASN A 188 -13.82 -8.67 -0.01
N HIS A 189 -13.35 -9.89 0.16
CA HIS A 189 -13.50 -10.61 1.43
C HIS A 189 -12.71 -9.92 2.56
N LEU A 190 -11.45 -9.56 2.31
CA LEU A 190 -10.61 -8.83 3.25
C LEU A 190 -11.24 -7.49 3.66
N ARG A 191 -11.77 -6.73 2.70
CA ARG A 191 -12.46 -5.46 2.94
C ARG A 191 -13.66 -5.58 3.87
N LYS A 192 -14.37 -6.71 3.84
CA LYS A 192 -15.52 -6.97 4.71
C LYS A 192 -15.12 -7.52 6.08
N SER A 193 -14.15 -8.43 6.12
CA SER A 193 -13.73 -9.12 7.35
C SER A 193 -12.79 -8.30 8.21
N ASN A 194 -11.97 -7.44 7.61
CA ASN A 194 -10.98 -6.61 8.31
C ASN A 194 -10.84 -5.23 7.63
N PRO A 195 -11.89 -4.39 7.67
CA PRO A 195 -11.84 -3.04 7.10
C PRO A 195 -10.81 -2.19 7.84
N SER A 196 -10.13 -1.33 7.11
CA SER A 196 -9.07 -0.47 7.64
C SER A 196 -9.04 0.85 6.88
N PRO A 197 -8.50 1.95 7.46
CA PRO A 197 -8.42 3.24 6.78
C PRO A 197 -7.63 3.22 5.47
N PHE A 198 -6.67 2.32 5.35
CA PHE A 198 -5.79 2.22 4.17
C PHE A 198 -5.90 0.83 3.55
N MET A 199 -6.90 0.67 2.71
CA MET A 199 -7.07 -0.55 1.92
C MET A 199 -6.54 -0.33 0.52
N PHE A 200 -5.86 -1.33 -0.04
CA PHE A 200 -5.28 -1.25 -1.37
C PHE A 200 -5.37 -2.57 -2.11
N TYR A 201 -5.45 -2.47 -3.43
CA TYR A 201 -5.38 -3.57 -4.37
C TYR A 201 -4.60 -3.12 -5.60
N PHE A 202 -3.41 -3.68 -5.80
CA PHE A 202 -2.56 -3.44 -6.96
C PHE A 202 -2.56 -4.66 -7.87
N ASN A 203 -3.05 -4.50 -9.07
CA ASN A 203 -2.98 -5.51 -10.12
C ASN A 203 -1.86 -5.16 -11.10
N TYR A 204 -0.76 -5.90 -11.04
CA TYR A 204 0.40 -5.71 -11.90
C TYR A 204 0.45 -6.71 -13.08
N LYS A 205 -0.61 -7.45 -13.35
CA LYS A 205 -0.73 -8.53 -14.35
C LYS A 205 0.06 -9.79 -13.99
N ASP A 206 1.35 -9.67 -13.68
CA ASP A 206 2.27 -10.74 -13.30
C ASP A 206 2.09 -11.19 -11.83
N PHE A 207 1.68 -10.27 -10.97
CA PHE A 207 1.30 -10.54 -9.57
C PHE A 207 0.34 -9.47 -9.06
N ASN A 208 -0.29 -9.76 -7.92
CA ASN A 208 -1.18 -8.80 -7.23
C ASN A 208 -0.69 -8.58 -5.82
N ILE A 209 -0.84 -7.33 -5.33
CA ILE A 209 -0.64 -6.98 -3.92
C ILE A 209 -1.95 -6.39 -3.41
N LEU A 210 -2.45 -6.94 -2.32
CA LEU A 210 -3.65 -6.45 -1.66
C LEU A 210 -3.44 -6.43 -0.16
N GLY A 211 -4.08 -5.49 0.52
CA GLY A 211 -3.89 -5.35 1.95
C GLY A 211 -4.90 -4.44 2.62
N SER A 212 -4.89 -4.52 3.94
CA SER A 212 -5.67 -3.71 4.86
C SER A 212 -4.70 -3.20 5.93
N SER A 213 -4.38 -1.90 5.89
CA SER A 213 -3.42 -1.29 6.83
C SER A 213 -4.11 -0.28 7.74
N PRO A 214 -3.90 -0.37 9.07
CA PRO A 214 -4.47 0.58 10.03
C PRO A 214 -3.65 1.86 10.16
N GLU A 215 -2.41 1.89 9.71
CA GLU A 215 -1.42 2.89 10.09
C GLU A 215 -0.73 3.50 8.86
N ILE A 216 -0.47 4.79 8.92
CA ILE A 216 0.41 5.49 7.97
C ILE A 216 1.85 5.45 8.48
N LEU A 217 2.81 5.23 7.59
CA LEU A 217 4.22 5.36 7.91
C LEU A 217 4.58 6.84 8.13
N VAL A 218 4.28 7.66 7.13
CA VAL A 218 4.48 9.11 7.16
C VAL A 218 3.58 9.77 6.13
N ARG A 219 3.06 10.94 6.44
CA ARG A 219 2.33 11.80 5.52
C ARG A 219 2.97 13.17 5.48
N LEU A 220 3.26 13.66 4.28
CA LEU A 220 3.66 15.04 4.05
C LEU A 220 2.54 15.74 3.25
N ARG A 221 1.99 16.82 3.79
CA ARG A 221 0.94 17.60 3.12
C ARG A 221 1.08 19.07 3.48
N GLY A 222 1.14 19.95 2.47
CA GLY A 222 1.26 21.39 2.70
C GLY A 222 2.51 21.80 3.48
N GLY A 223 3.61 21.04 3.41
CA GLY A 223 4.82 21.28 4.20
C GLY A 223 4.79 20.64 5.60
N GLU A 224 3.65 20.14 6.05
CA GLU A 224 3.49 19.49 7.35
C GLU A 224 3.72 17.98 7.26
N VAL A 225 4.62 17.46 8.10
CA VAL A 225 4.90 16.04 8.26
C VAL A 225 4.05 15.48 9.40
N THR A 226 3.24 14.47 9.11
CA THR A 226 2.40 13.79 10.09
C THR A 226 2.86 12.34 10.24
N ILE A 227 3.10 11.92 11.47
CA ILE A 227 3.29 10.52 11.88
C ILE A 227 2.15 10.18 12.83
N ARG A 228 1.57 9.01 12.69
CA ARG A 228 0.45 8.57 13.56
C ARG A 228 0.76 7.15 14.06
N PRO A 229 1.67 7.02 15.03
CA PRO A 229 2.02 5.72 15.58
C PRO A 229 0.85 5.14 16.39
N ILE A 230 0.69 3.82 16.31
CA ILE A 230 -0.19 3.06 17.18
C ILE A 230 0.69 2.51 18.31
N ALA A 231 0.42 2.93 19.56
CA ALA A 231 1.17 2.51 20.74
C ALA A 231 0.39 1.43 21.50
N GLY A 232 -0.23 1.79 22.61
CA GLY A 232 -1.00 0.86 23.43
C GLY A 232 -2.37 0.51 22.86
N THR A 233 -2.89 -0.64 23.28
CA THR A 233 -4.24 -1.10 22.93
C THR A 233 -4.97 -1.65 24.12
N ARG A 234 -6.30 -1.57 24.09
CA ARG A 234 -7.21 -2.21 25.04
C ARG A 234 -8.29 -2.98 24.27
N PRO A 235 -8.87 -4.04 24.83
CA PRO A 235 -10.02 -4.71 24.24
C PRO A 235 -11.19 -3.74 24.11
N ARG A 236 -12.07 -4.00 23.14
CA ARG A 236 -13.32 -3.26 23.03
C ARG A 236 -14.27 -3.67 24.15
N GLY A 237 -14.99 -2.71 24.69
CA GLY A 237 -16.02 -2.96 25.69
C GLY A 237 -17.24 -3.66 25.11
N LYS A 238 -17.94 -4.46 25.91
CA LYS A 238 -19.20 -5.12 25.54
C LYS A 238 -20.34 -4.13 25.33
N ASN A 239 -20.19 -2.93 25.88
CA ASN A 239 -21.12 -1.80 25.74
C ASN A 239 -20.35 -0.48 25.85
N SER A 240 -21.01 0.62 25.52
CA SER A 240 -20.39 1.98 25.50
C SER A 240 -19.76 2.39 26.84
N LYS A 241 -20.33 1.96 27.98
CA LYS A 241 -19.81 2.30 29.31
C LYS A 241 -18.49 1.57 29.60
N GLU A 242 -18.42 0.31 29.28
CA GLU A 242 -17.20 -0.50 29.41
C GLU A 242 -16.12 -0.04 28.42
N ASP A 243 -16.49 0.28 27.18
CA ASP A 243 -15.58 0.80 26.16
C ASP A 243 -14.95 2.13 26.60
N LYS A 244 -15.75 3.02 27.17
CA LYS A 244 -15.26 4.29 27.74
C LYS A 244 -14.33 4.08 28.94
N LYS A 245 -14.57 3.07 29.75
CA LYS A 245 -13.68 2.68 30.86
C LYS A 245 -12.31 2.26 30.33
N TYR A 246 -12.26 1.40 29.30
CA TYR A 246 -10.99 0.97 28.67
C TYR A 246 -10.26 2.12 27.98
N GLU A 247 -10.97 3.05 27.34
CA GLU A 247 -10.37 4.27 26.78
C GLU A 247 -9.69 5.11 27.88
N LEU A 248 -10.37 5.35 28.98
CA LEU A 248 -9.82 6.10 30.12
C LEU A 248 -8.64 5.40 30.79
N ASP A 249 -8.69 4.07 30.87
CA ASP A 249 -7.58 3.25 31.39
C ASP A 249 -6.34 3.38 30.49
N LEU A 250 -6.53 3.29 29.18
CA LEU A 250 -5.43 3.49 28.20
C LEU A 250 -4.79 4.87 28.31
N LEU A 251 -5.60 5.93 28.43
CA LEU A 251 -5.13 7.30 28.56
C LEU A 251 -4.42 7.62 29.87
N LYS A 252 -4.57 6.76 30.90
CA LYS A 252 -3.91 6.90 32.21
C LYS A 252 -2.70 5.98 32.37
N ASP A 253 -2.46 5.10 31.41
CA ASP A 253 -1.36 4.13 31.48
C ASP A 253 -0.02 4.83 31.33
N LYS A 254 0.78 4.86 32.40
CA LYS A 254 2.08 5.56 32.43
C LYS A 254 3.06 5.04 31.39
N LYS A 255 3.02 3.74 31.07
CA LYS A 255 3.87 3.12 30.07
C LYS A 255 3.52 3.58 28.66
N GLU A 256 2.22 3.80 28.40
CA GLU A 256 1.74 4.23 27.08
C GLU A 256 1.88 5.74 26.89
N LEU A 257 2.06 6.50 27.98
CA LEU A 257 2.27 7.95 27.95
C LEU A 257 3.77 8.34 27.90
N ALA A 258 4.66 7.44 28.23
CA ALA A 258 6.10 7.64 28.22
C ALA A 258 6.71 7.50 26.81
#